data_70f5769524aea7228eecde759569421d
#
_entry.id   70f5769524aea7228eecde759569421d
#
_cell.length_a   1.000
_cell.length_b   1.000
_cell.length_c   1.000
_cell.angle_alpha   90.00
_cell.angle_beta   90.00
_cell.angle_gamma   90.00
#
_symmetry.space_group_name_H-M   'P 1'
#
loop_
_entity.id
_entity.type
_entity.pdbx_description
1 polymer ?
#
loop_
_entity_poly.entity_id
_entity_poly.type
_entity_poly.pdbx_seq_one_letter_code
_entity_poly.pdbx_strand_id
1 'polypeptide(L)'
;LKTTHKYVELKIPEFFDKYLNTEDTISYSGGVAHNICVNTKLKQKYKNLIIPPHCADEGLSLGCVEFLRQHYQQPKFSIKNFPFWQNDVAPKNKASDKTIKQTAEDLANGKIIGWYQGHGEIGPRALGNRSILMSPEIKNGKSILNEKVKHREDFRPFAASIKEDKTS
;
A
#
# COMPACT_ATOMS: atom_id res chain seq x y z
N LEU A 1 16.92 -2.47 -16.53
CA LEU A 1 15.72 -2.36 -15.67
C LEU A 1 14.44 -2.82 -16.37
N LYS A 2 14.08 -2.29 -17.56
CA LYS A 2 12.88 -2.75 -18.32
C LYS A 2 12.89 -4.25 -18.61
N THR A 3 14.03 -4.81 -19.00
CA THR A 3 14.18 -6.23 -19.34
C THR A 3 14.03 -7.12 -18.11
N THR A 4 14.65 -6.74 -16.99
CA THR A 4 14.53 -7.46 -15.72
C THR A 4 13.09 -7.45 -15.19
N HIS A 5 12.43 -6.31 -15.25
CA HIS A 5 11.02 -6.19 -14.85
C HIS A 5 10.09 -7.10 -15.68
N LYS A 6 10.25 -7.07 -17.02
CA LYS A 6 9.49 -7.97 -17.91
C LYS A 6 9.73 -9.43 -17.60
N TYR A 7 10.99 -9.79 -17.31
CA TYR A 7 11.34 -11.17 -16.96
C TYR A 7 10.60 -11.61 -15.67
N VAL A 8 10.65 -10.79 -14.63
CA VAL A 8 9.95 -11.08 -13.35
C VAL A 8 8.45 -11.19 -13.57
N GLU A 9 7.85 -10.29 -14.36
CA GLU A 9 6.43 -10.28 -14.69
C GLU A 9 5.97 -11.53 -15.49
N LEU A 10 6.88 -12.22 -16.14
CA LEU A 10 6.60 -13.48 -16.83
C LEU A 10 6.84 -14.68 -15.91
N LYS A 11 7.97 -14.69 -15.23
CA LYS A 11 8.43 -15.87 -14.48
C LYS A 11 7.68 -16.12 -13.18
N ILE A 12 7.20 -15.08 -12.51
CA ILE A 12 6.43 -15.27 -11.30
C ILE A 12 5.06 -15.92 -11.58
N PRO A 13 4.25 -15.45 -12.57
CA PRO A 13 3.03 -16.18 -12.94
C PRO A 13 3.29 -17.62 -13.41
N GLU A 14 4.33 -17.85 -14.23
CA GLU A 14 4.70 -19.22 -14.66
C GLU A 14 5.01 -20.13 -13.45
N PHE A 15 5.69 -19.59 -12.44
CA PHE A 15 5.96 -20.34 -11.21
C PHE A 15 4.67 -20.71 -10.46
N PHE A 16 3.74 -19.76 -10.33
CA PHE A 16 2.44 -20.02 -9.71
C PHE A 16 1.67 -21.08 -10.49
N ASP A 17 1.63 -20.96 -11.82
CA ASP A 17 0.93 -21.89 -12.71
C ASP A 17 1.44 -23.33 -12.61
N LYS A 18 2.72 -23.49 -12.26
CA LYS A 18 3.33 -24.81 -12.11
C LYS A 18 2.88 -25.56 -10.85
N TYR A 19 2.54 -24.82 -9.80
CA TYR A 19 2.33 -25.40 -8.47
C TYR A 19 0.93 -25.18 -7.88
N LEU A 20 0.14 -24.29 -8.46
CA LEU A 20 -1.14 -23.85 -7.88
C LEU A 20 -2.26 -23.94 -8.90
N ASN A 21 -3.48 -24.21 -8.39
CA ASN A 21 -4.71 -24.15 -9.18
C ASN A 21 -5.39 -22.79 -9.00
N THR A 22 -6.21 -22.39 -9.98
CA THR A 22 -6.90 -21.11 -9.97
C THR A 22 -7.88 -20.92 -8.81
N GLU A 23 -8.38 -22.03 -8.28
CA GLU A 23 -9.36 -22.06 -7.17
C GLU A 23 -8.70 -22.11 -5.79
N ASP A 24 -7.37 -22.25 -5.72
CA ASP A 24 -6.65 -22.31 -4.46
C ASP A 24 -6.74 -20.97 -3.72
N THR A 25 -6.83 -21.03 -2.40
CA THR A 25 -6.66 -19.85 -1.54
C THR A 25 -5.17 -19.63 -1.29
N ILE A 26 -4.63 -18.55 -1.84
CA ILE A 26 -3.22 -18.27 -1.88
C ILE A 26 -2.91 -17.07 -0.99
N SER A 27 -2.01 -17.23 -0.02
CA SER A 27 -1.39 -16.12 0.70
C SER A 27 -0.01 -15.85 0.11
N TYR A 28 0.17 -14.69 -0.49
CA TYR A 28 1.40 -14.30 -1.16
C TYR A 28 2.15 -13.23 -0.39
N SER A 29 3.35 -13.58 0.07
CA SER A 29 4.22 -12.73 0.89
C SER A 29 5.66 -12.77 0.38
N GLY A 30 6.49 -11.88 0.87
CA GLY A 30 7.88 -11.67 0.49
C GLY A 30 8.08 -10.34 -0.24
N GLY A 31 9.32 -9.90 -0.38
CA GLY A 31 9.65 -8.61 -1.02
C GLY A 31 9.09 -8.45 -2.44
N VAL A 32 8.99 -9.55 -3.20
CA VAL A 32 8.42 -9.53 -4.57
C VAL A 32 6.90 -9.26 -4.56
N ALA A 33 6.21 -9.56 -3.46
CA ALA A 33 4.78 -9.25 -3.31
C ALA A 33 4.46 -7.75 -3.28
N HIS A 34 5.47 -6.88 -3.23
CA HIS A 34 5.31 -5.43 -3.47
C HIS A 34 5.26 -5.05 -4.95
N ASN A 35 5.48 -5.98 -5.87
CA ASN A 35 5.45 -5.70 -7.31
C ASN A 35 4.02 -5.66 -7.84
N ILE A 36 3.47 -4.46 -7.99
CA ILE A 36 2.09 -4.24 -8.43
C ILE A 36 1.79 -4.81 -9.82
N CYS A 37 2.76 -4.80 -10.75
CA CYS A 37 2.57 -5.35 -12.09
C CYS A 37 2.40 -6.87 -12.06
N VAL A 38 3.21 -7.56 -11.25
CA VAL A 38 3.08 -9.00 -11.01
C VAL A 38 1.76 -9.31 -10.31
N ASN A 39 1.45 -8.55 -9.25
CA ASN A 39 0.24 -8.72 -8.46
C ASN A 39 -1.04 -8.60 -9.29
N THR A 40 -1.07 -7.62 -10.22
CA THR A 40 -2.20 -7.44 -11.13
C THR A 40 -2.41 -8.68 -11.99
N LYS A 41 -1.35 -9.23 -12.59
CA LYS A 41 -1.42 -10.44 -13.42
C LYS A 41 -1.87 -11.66 -12.61
N LEU A 42 -1.32 -11.84 -11.42
CA LEU A 42 -1.71 -12.93 -10.53
C LEU A 42 -3.17 -12.82 -10.11
N LYS A 43 -3.63 -11.61 -9.73
CA LYS A 43 -5.01 -11.38 -9.30
C LYS A 43 -6.05 -11.59 -10.40
N GLN A 44 -5.70 -11.33 -11.65
CA GLN A 44 -6.57 -11.64 -12.81
C GLN A 44 -6.81 -13.14 -12.96
N LYS A 45 -5.84 -13.97 -12.58
CA LYS A 45 -5.92 -15.43 -12.72
C LYS A 45 -6.40 -16.13 -11.45
N TYR A 46 -5.87 -15.74 -10.30
CA TYR A 46 -6.11 -16.35 -8.99
C TYR A 46 -7.07 -15.49 -8.18
N LYS A 47 -8.36 -15.80 -8.19
CA LYS A 47 -9.40 -15.00 -7.54
C LYS A 47 -9.23 -14.89 -6.03
N ASN A 48 -8.79 -15.98 -5.40
CA ASN A 48 -8.59 -16.10 -3.96
C ASN A 48 -7.17 -15.73 -3.51
N LEU A 49 -6.45 -14.90 -4.28
CA LEU A 49 -5.14 -14.41 -3.93
C LEU A 49 -5.24 -13.31 -2.87
N ILE A 50 -4.54 -13.50 -1.76
CA ILE A 50 -4.43 -12.56 -0.64
C ILE A 50 -2.99 -12.03 -0.59
N ILE A 51 -2.83 -10.73 -0.68
CA ILE A 51 -1.54 -10.03 -0.53
C ILE A 51 -1.71 -9.05 0.62
N PRO A 52 -1.19 -9.34 1.81
CA PRO A 52 -1.37 -8.45 2.95
C PRO A 52 -0.54 -7.17 2.79
N PRO A 53 -0.97 -6.05 3.38
CA PRO A 53 -0.24 -4.77 3.29
C PRO A 53 1.15 -4.82 3.95
N HIS A 54 1.39 -5.78 4.84
CA HIS A 54 2.66 -6.08 5.50
C HIS A 54 3.32 -7.35 4.91
N CYS A 55 3.33 -7.45 3.59
CA CYS A 55 3.73 -8.68 2.89
C CYS A 55 5.24 -8.96 2.88
N ALA A 56 6.11 -8.05 3.32
CA ALA A 56 7.55 -8.23 3.39
C ALA A 56 8.06 -8.26 4.84
N ASP A 57 9.30 -7.83 5.08
CA ASP A 57 9.97 -7.95 6.38
C ASP A 57 9.23 -7.23 7.53
N GLU A 58 8.48 -6.18 7.22
CA GLU A 58 7.63 -5.48 8.18
C GLU A 58 6.52 -6.37 8.78
N GLY A 59 6.17 -7.45 8.11
CA GLY A 59 5.20 -8.43 8.59
C GLY A 59 5.76 -9.45 9.58
N LEU A 60 7.08 -9.56 9.72
CA LEU A 60 7.72 -10.55 10.59
C LEU A 60 7.31 -10.38 12.04
N SER A 61 7.20 -9.16 12.54
CA SER A 61 6.78 -8.89 13.92
C SER A 61 5.36 -9.41 14.21
N LEU A 62 4.42 -9.21 13.28
CA LEU A 62 3.08 -9.78 13.39
C LEU A 62 3.09 -11.30 13.31
N GLY A 63 3.90 -11.87 12.41
CA GLY A 63 4.11 -13.30 12.30
C GLY A 63 4.64 -13.93 13.58
N CYS A 64 5.62 -13.30 14.23
CA CYS A 64 6.15 -13.74 15.52
C CYS A 64 5.06 -13.74 16.61
N VAL A 65 4.28 -12.66 16.70
CA VAL A 65 3.18 -12.56 17.68
C VAL A 65 2.12 -13.63 17.41
N GLU A 66 1.74 -13.87 16.17
CA GLU A 66 0.76 -14.90 15.81
C GLU A 66 1.30 -16.30 16.09
N PHE A 67 2.57 -16.57 15.82
CA PHE A 67 3.22 -17.82 16.16
C PHE A 67 3.17 -18.09 17.67
N LEU A 68 3.55 -17.11 18.49
CA LEU A 68 3.47 -17.20 19.95
C LEU A 68 2.04 -17.39 20.44
N ARG A 69 1.09 -16.65 19.86
CA ARG A 69 -0.33 -16.80 20.17
C ARG A 69 -0.80 -18.24 19.96
N GLN A 70 -0.46 -18.84 18.83
CA GLN A 70 -0.83 -20.23 18.53
C GLN A 70 -0.11 -21.20 19.46
N HIS A 71 1.19 -21.02 19.69
CA HIS A 71 1.98 -21.88 20.58
C HIS A 71 1.42 -21.91 22.01
N TYR A 72 1.00 -20.75 22.54
CA TYR A 72 0.40 -20.63 23.87
C TYR A 72 -1.12 -20.75 23.87
N GLN A 73 -1.73 -21.17 22.78
CA GLN A 73 -3.17 -21.38 22.63
C GLN A 73 -4.02 -20.15 23.04
N GLN A 74 -3.50 -18.96 22.81
CA GLN A 74 -4.20 -17.73 23.12
C GLN A 74 -5.32 -17.45 22.09
N PRO A 75 -6.42 -16.76 22.48
CA PRO A 75 -7.51 -16.44 21.58
C PRO A 75 -7.05 -15.59 20.38
N LYS A 76 -7.78 -15.67 19.27
CA LYS A 76 -7.51 -14.86 18.08
C LYS A 76 -7.65 -13.37 18.38
N PHE A 77 -6.80 -12.56 17.78
CA PHE A 77 -6.94 -11.10 17.82
C PHE A 77 -8.26 -10.68 17.17
N SER A 78 -8.86 -9.62 17.70
CA SER A 78 -9.87 -8.89 16.96
C SER A 78 -9.17 -8.07 15.88
N ILE A 79 -9.44 -8.36 14.61
CA ILE A 79 -8.86 -7.66 13.46
C ILE A 79 -9.81 -6.63 12.86
N LYS A 80 -10.67 -6.02 13.70
CA LYS A 80 -11.48 -4.89 13.28
C LYS A 80 -10.54 -3.77 12.78
N ASN A 81 -10.92 -3.13 11.70
CA ASN A 81 -10.20 -2.01 11.09
C ASN A 81 -8.81 -2.34 10.52
N PHE A 82 -8.44 -3.61 10.35
CA PHE A 82 -7.22 -3.93 9.63
C PHE A 82 -7.27 -3.35 8.19
N PRO A 83 -6.22 -2.72 7.71
CA PRO A 83 -4.85 -2.54 8.24
C PRO A 83 -4.64 -1.27 9.07
N PHE A 84 -5.67 -0.62 9.55
CA PHE A 84 -5.64 0.67 10.27
C PHE A 84 -5.62 0.45 11.78
N TRP A 85 -4.54 -0.13 12.28
CA TRP A 85 -4.43 -0.54 13.68
C TRP A 85 -3.57 0.36 14.56
N GLN A 86 -2.65 1.07 13.95
CA GLN A 86 -1.72 1.84 14.74
C GLN A 86 -2.44 2.96 15.46
N ASN A 87 -2.21 3.00 16.75
CA ASN A 87 -2.75 3.93 17.74
C ASN A 87 -4.22 3.69 18.07
N ASP A 88 -4.48 3.43 19.33
CA ASP A 88 -5.81 3.45 19.92
C ASP A 88 -6.44 4.85 19.88
N VAL A 89 -5.63 5.85 19.58
CA VAL A 89 -6.04 7.25 19.50
C VAL A 89 -6.09 7.69 18.04
N ALA A 90 -7.20 7.41 17.39
CA ALA A 90 -7.56 8.16 16.18
C ALA A 90 -7.65 9.65 16.52
N PRO A 91 -7.26 10.57 15.62
CA PRO A 91 -7.52 11.98 15.83
C PRO A 91 -9.01 12.18 16.17
N LYS A 92 -9.29 12.72 17.35
CA LYS A 92 -10.67 12.90 17.81
C LYS A 92 -11.48 13.86 16.93
N ASN A 93 -10.78 14.74 16.22
CA ASN A 93 -11.39 15.76 15.38
C ASN A 93 -11.12 15.47 13.91
N LYS A 94 -12.17 15.46 13.11
CA LYS A 94 -12.06 15.55 11.65
C LYS A 94 -11.47 16.92 11.28
N ALA A 95 -10.73 16.98 10.17
CA ALA A 95 -10.30 18.26 9.64
C ALA A 95 -11.51 19.17 9.37
N SER A 96 -11.40 20.44 9.76
CA SER A 96 -12.47 21.41 9.48
C SER A 96 -12.56 21.69 7.97
N ASP A 97 -13.72 22.13 7.50
CA ASP A 97 -13.92 22.53 6.11
C ASP A 97 -12.91 23.62 5.69
N LYS A 98 -12.57 24.53 6.59
CA LYS A 98 -11.55 25.55 6.38
C LYS A 98 -10.19 24.89 6.12
N THR A 99 -9.81 23.87 6.90
CA THR A 99 -8.54 23.14 6.73
C THR A 99 -8.54 22.40 5.40
N ILE A 100 -9.64 21.72 5.05
CA ILE A 100 -9.78 20.99 3.79
C ILE A 100 -9.64 21.95 2.60
N LYS A 101 -10.34 23.08 2.64
CA LYS A 101 -10.29 24.11 1.59
C LYS A 101 -8.87 24.67 1.43
N GLN A 102 -8.24 25.05 2.53
CA GLN A 102 -6.87 25.56 2.52
C GLN A 102 -5.88 24.52 1.96
N THR A 103 -6.03 23.26 2.34
CA THR A 103 -5.19 22.15 1.81
C THR A 103 -5.39 21.97 0.32
N ALA A 104 -6.63 22.07 -0.18
CA ALA A 104 -6.93 21.98 -1.60
C ALA A 104 -6.29 23.15 -2.38
N GLU A 105 -6.37 24.37 -1.86
CA GLU A 105 -5.71 25.54 -2.44
C GLU A 105 -4.18 25.41 -2.45
N ASP A 106 -3.62 24.92 -1.37
CA ASP A 106 -2.17 24.67 -1.27
C ASP A 106 -1.69 23.60 -2.26
N LEU A 107 -2.46 22.53 -2.45
CA LEU A 107 -2.17 21.52 -3.47
C LEU A 107 -2.27 22.08 -4.88
N ALA A 108 -3.31 22.87 -5.18
CA ALA A 108 -3.47 23.55 -6.47
C ALA A 108 -2.30 24.51 -6.77
N ASN A 109 -1.74 25.13 -5.73
CA ASN A 109 -0.56 25.98 -5.82
C ASN A 109 0.77 25.20 -5.82
N GLY A 110 0.73 23.88 -5.95
CA GLY A 110 1.90 23.02 -6.09
C GLY A 110 2.65 22.71 -4.81
N LYS A 111 2.05 22.95 -3.64
CA LYS A 111 2.66 22.58 -2.38
C LYS A 111 2.59 21.06 -2.16
N ILE A 112 3.55 20.54 -1.42
CA ILE A 112 3.59 19.16 -0.94
C ILE A 112 3.00 19.14 0.45
N ILE A 113 1.97 18.31 0.67
CA ILE A 113 1.23 18.25 1.93
C ILE A 113 1.38 16.88 2.57
N GLY A 114 1.77 16.84 3.85
CA GLY A 114 1.62 15.65 4.68
C GLY A 114 0.19 15.60 5.23
N TRP A 115 -0.56 14.55 4.90
CA TRP A 115 -1.93 14.36 5.36
C TRP A 115 -2.04 13.13 6.24
N TYR A 116 -2.49 13.33 7.47
CA TYR A 116 -2.79 12.26 8.42
C TYR A 116 -4.25 12.33 8.85
N GLN A 117 -4.94 11.20 8.79
CA GLN A 117 -6.33 11.07 9.25
C GLN A 117 -6.60 9.67 9.77
N GLY A 118 -7.59 9.54 10.64
CA GLY A 118 -7.99 8.23 11.17
C GLY A 118 -6.90 7.54 11.99
N HIS A 119 -6.83 6.22 11.91
CA HIS A 119 -5.82 5.39 12.57
C HIS A 119 -4.55 5.27 11.73
N GLY A 120 -3.43 5.00 12.39
CA GLY A 120 -2.19 4.65 11.70
C GLY A 120 -2.31 3.34 10.92
N GLU A 121 -1.49 3.18 9.90
CA GLU A 121 -1.53 2.07 8.96
C GLU A 121 -0.40 1.07 9.21
N ILE A 122 -0.68 -0.20 8.98
CA ILE A 122 0.34 -1.27 8.99
C ILE A 122 0.90 -1.44 7.57
N GLY A 123 2.22 -1.64 7.51
CA GLY A 123 2.94 -1.87 6.26
C GLY A 123 3.64 -0.61 5.73
N PRO A 124 4.47 -0.74 4.68
CA PRO A 124 5.33 0.32 4.17
C PRO A 124 4.61 1.28 3.23
N ARG A 125 3.38 0.97 2.82
CA ARG A 125 2.60 1.78 1.88
C ARG A 125 1.62 2.68 2.61
N ALA A 126 1.46 3.90 2.14
CA ALA A 126 0.34 4.74 2.54
C ALA A 126 -0.94 4.22 1.88
N LEU A 127 -2.01 4.13 2.67
CA LEU A 127 -3.32 3.61 2.23
C LEU A 127 -4.42 4.68 2.39
N GLY A 128 -4.04 5.95 2.53
CA GLY A 128 -4.94 7.09 2.63
C GLY A 128 -4.95 7.78 3.99
N ASN A 129 -4.53 7.11 5.07
CA ASN A 129 -4.50 7.70 6.42
C ASN A 129 -3.19 8.42 6.75
N ARG A 130 -2.08 8.11 6.06
CA ARG A 130 -0.76 8.74 6.24
C ARG A 130 -0.12 9.05 4.89
N SER A 131 -0.64 9.99 4.17
CA SER A 131 -0.26 10.25 2.79
C SER A 131 0.60 11.50 2.65
N ILE A 132 1.48 11.50 1.64
CA ILE A 132 2.10 12.70 1.11
C ILE A 132 1.37 13.00 -0.19
N LEU A 133 0.75 14.17 -0.26
CA LEU A 133 -0.08 14.59 -1.37
C LEU A 133 0.61 15.68 -2.18
N MET A 134 0.45 15.64 -3.49
CA MET A 134 0.86 16.68 -4.43
C MET A 134 -0.07 16.65 -5.64
N SER A 135 -0.35 17.81 -6.23
CA SER A 135 -1.16 17.89 -7.44
C SER A 135 -0.48 17.17 -8.62
N PRO A 136 -1.20 16.32 -9.37
CA PRO A 136 -0.68 15.68 -10.57
C PRO A 136 -0.42 16.65 -11.73
N GLU A 137 -0.96 17.87 -11.67
CA GLU A 137 -0.78 18.91 -12.68
C GLU A 137 0.60 19.59 -12.62
N ILE A 138 1.33 19.38 -11.51
CA ILE A 138 2.65 19.98 -11.35
C ILE A 138 3.67 19.32 -12.27
N LYS A 139 4.21 20.11 -13.18
CA LYS A 139 5.27 19.67 -14.09
C LYS A 139 6.46 19.10 -13.30
N ASN A 140 6.90 17.92 -13.67
CA ASN A 140 7.97 17.20 -12.97
C ASN A 140 7.68 16.88 -11.48
N GLY A 141 6.40 16.88 -11.05
CA GLY A 141 6.00 16.62 -9.67
C GLY A 141 6.55 15.28 -9.13
N LYS A 142 6.60 14.26 -9.97
CA LYS A 142 7.21 12.96 -9.61
C LYS A 142 8.68 13.09 -9.23
N SER A 143 9.49 13.77 -10.05
CA SER A 143 10.92 13.98 -9.78
C SER A 143 11.12 14.83 -8.53
N ILE A 144 10.32 15.89 -8.38
CA ILE A 144 10.35 16.75 -7.18
C ILE A 144 10.09 15.93 -5.90
N LEU A 145 9.07 15.08 -5.89
CA LEU A 145 8.75 14.23 -4.73
C LEU A 145 9.84 13.20 -4.46
N ASN A 146 10.40 12.57 -5.51
CA ASN A 146 11.46 11.58 -5.35
C ASN A 146 12.74 12.21 -4.83
N GLU A 147 13.11 13.39 -5.33
CA GLU A 147 14.34 14.09 -4.93
C GLU A 147 14.22 14.75 -3.55
N LYS A 148 13.18 15.59 -3.34
CA LYS A 148 13.08 16.44 -2.14
C LYS A 148 12.49 15.74 -0.92
N VAL A 149 11.67 14.72 -1.11
CA VAL A 149 10.92 14.10 0.00
C VAL A 149 11.33 12.64 0.22
N LYS A 150 11.42 11.87 -0.86
CA LYS A 150 11.67 10.43 -0.75
C LYS A 150 13.14 10.05 -0.85
N HIS A 151 13.99 10.93 -1.40
CA HIS A 151 15.42 10.68 -1.61
C HIS A 151 15.68 9.32 -2.25
N ARG A 152 14.98 9.06 -3.37
CA ARG A 152 14.99 7.76 -4.04
C ARG A 152 15.02 7.91 -5.57
N GLU A 153 15.20 6.78 -6.25
CA GLU A 153 15.32 6.71 -7.70
C GLU A 153 14.03 7.21 -8.40
N ASP A 154 14.22 8.01 -9.45
CA ASP A 154 13.12 8.68 -10.17
C ASP A 154 12.17 7.72 -10.91
N PHE A 155 12.60 6.49 -11.20
CA PHE A 155 11.72 5.52 -11.85
C PHE A 155 10.57 5.02 -10.96
N ARG A 156 10.63 5.18 -9.64
CA ARG A 156 9.60 4.70 -8.72
C ARG A 156 8.29 5.49 -8.91
N PRO A 157 7.15 4.78 -9.05
CA PRO A 157 5.86 5.42 -9.25
C PRO A 157 5.25 5.93 -7.94
N PHE A 158 4.24 6.80 -8.09
CA PHE A 158 3.30 7.18 -7.04
C PHE A 158 1.91 6.66 -7.39
N ALA A 159 1.08 6.42 -6.36
CA ALA A 159 -0.31 6.10 -6.55
C ALA A 159 -1.13 7.39 -6.73
N ALA A 160 -2.18 7.31 -7.53
CA ALA A 160 -3.14 8.38 -7.68
C ALA A 160 -4.27 8.24 -6.64
N SER A 161 -4.72 9.38 -6.09
CA SER A 161 -6.01 9.47 -5.40
C SER A 161 -7.06 9.91 -6.41
N ILE A 162 -8.06 9.08 -6.65
CA ILE A 162 -9.08 9.28 -7.68
C ILE A 162 -10.45 9.28 -6.98
N LYS A 163 -11.37 10.13 -7.45
CA LYS A 163 -12.74 10.09 -6.99
C LYS A 163 -13.39 8.76 -7.38
N GLU A 164 -14.20 8.20 -6.50
CA GLU A 164 -14.84 6.91 -6.71
C GLU A 164 -15.70 6.88 -7.99
N ASP A 165 -16.41 7.97 -8.29
CA ASP A 165 -17.21 8.13 -9.49
C ASP A 165 -16.39 8.25 -10.79
N LYS A 166 -15.06 8.29 -10.71
CA LYS A 166 -14.10 8.38 -11.81
C LYS A 166 -13.21 7.14 -11.96
N THR A 167 -13.54 6.05 -11.29
CA THR A 167 -12.75 4.81 -11.30
C THR A 167 -13.19 3.77 -12.36
N SER A 168 -13.92 4.19 -13.38
CA SER A 168 -14.36 3.32 -14.49
C SER A 168 -13.21 2.89 -15.39
#